data_5cb23e47b1d1f0e33b803d2b33655802
#
_entry.id   5cb23e47b1d1f0e33b803d2b33655802
#
_cell.length_a   1.000
_cell.length_b   1.000
_cell.length_c   1.000
_cell.angle_alpha   90.00
_cell.angle_beta   90.00
_cell.angle_gamma   90.00
#
_symmetry.space_group_name_H-M   'P 1'
#
loop_
_entity.id
_entity.type
_entity.pdbx_description
1 polymer ?
#
loop_
_entity_poly.entity_id
_entity_poly.type
_entity_poly.pdbx_seq_one_letter_code
_entity_poly.pdbx_strand_id
1 'polypeptide(L)'
;MKHEFILVLDFGSQYNQLITRRVRELGVYSELHDNEISIDEIKKMNPKGIILSGGPNSVYEENSLTIDDEIFNLGIPVLGICYGMQLMQHKLGGRVESATSREYGAHNIDVVAGARLFEATPTTQQVLMSHSDKVVELADGFKVVATSDNCPIAAAENVEKGFYCFQFHPEVRHSEYGYDLLKNFIRNVCNCTENWTIQNFIDDKIKEIREEVGDQKVLCALSGGVDSSVVAALLDKAIGDQLICMFIDHGLLRKGEAEAVMSTFSKEIDGGFNMNLIKVDAKERFLGKLKGVSDPEKKRKIIGNEFVYVFDEECAKLHDVPFLAQGTLYTDVIESGTKNAQTIKSHHNVGGLPEDMRFSLIEPLNTLFKDEVRALGEALGLPHEIVWRQPFPGPGLGIRVLGEVTEEKLQIVRDSDFILRDVIAKRGLEGEIWQYFTCLPDIRSVGVMGDVRTYDYTVAVRAVTSIDGMTASWAHIPFEVLEEISARIVNEVAHVNRVVYDITSKPPATIEWE
;
A
#
# COMPACT_ATOMS: atom_id res chain seq x y z
N MET A 1 21.17 -2.98 -14.22
CA MET A 1 22.37 -2.67 -13.37
C MET A 1 21.98 -2.95 -11.93
N LYS A 2 22.85 -3.53 -11.10
CA LYS A 2 22.55 -3.64 -9.67
C LYS A 2 22.60 -2.24 -9.07
N HIS A 3 21.45 -1.75 -8.61
CA HIS A 3 21.39 -0.51 -7.85
C HIS A 3 22.20 -0.64 -6.56
N GLU A 4 22.82 0.45 -6.10
CA GLU A 4 23.30 0.54 -4.72
C GLU A 4 22.07 0.47 -3.82
N PHE A 5 22.08 -0.38 -2.79
CA PHE A 5 20.91 -0.54 -1.96
C PHE A 5 21.23 -0.78 -0.49
N ILE A 6 20.22 -0.55 0.34
CA ILE A 6 20.24 -0.81 1.78
C ILE A 6 19.38 -2.04 2.07
N LEU A 7 19.95 -3.00 2.79
CA LEU A 7 19.24 -4.17 3.29
C LEU A 7 18.61 -3.83 4.65
N VAL A 8 17.30 -4.03 4.77
CA VAL A 8 16.58 -3.90 6.04
C VAL A 8 16.21 -5.30 6.53
N LEU A 9 16.58 -5.64 7.76
CA LEU A 9 16.24 -6.93 8.38
C LEU A 9 15.10 -6.75 9.38
N ASP A 10 14.07 -7.60 9.24
CA ASP A 10 12.86 -7.54 10.04
C ASP A 10 12.96 -8.37 11.32
N PHE A 11 12.75 -7.72 12.47
CA PHE A 11 12.64 -8.34 13.78
C PHE A 11 11.23 -8.21 14.37
N GLY A 12 10.20 -8.08 13.51
CA GLY A 12 8.80 -7.99 13.91
C GLY A 12 8.34 -6.56 14.27
N SER A 13 9.04 -5.54 13.79
CA SER A 13 8.66 -4.14 13.98
C SER A 13 7.38 -3.79 13.22
N GLN A 14 6.52 -2.98 13.86
CA GLN A 14 5.41 -2.33 13.15
C GLN A 14 5.89 -1.30 12.11
N TYR A 15 7.16 -0.88 12.18
CA TYR A 15 7.75 0.19 11.36
C TYR A 15 8.78 -0.31 10.33
N ASN A 16 8.94 -1.63 10.15
CA ASN A 16 9.92 -2.21 9.21
C ASN A 16 9.73 -1.71 7.77
N GLN A 17 8.50 -1.71 7.27
CA GLN A 17 8.16 -1.18 5.95
C GLN A 17 8.40 0.33 5.87
N LEU A 18 8.17 1.06 6.97
CA LEU A 18 8.41 2.49 7.02
C LEU A 18 9.91 2.82 6.93
N ILE A 19 10.79 2.03 7.56
CA ILE A 19 12.24 2.15 7.41
C ILE A 19 12.62 2.03 5.92
N THR A 20 12.14 0.96 5.27
CA THR A 20 12.37 0.69 3.85
C THR A 20 11.91 1.86 2.98
N ARG A 21 10.71 2.40 3.22
CA ARG A 21 10.18 3.57 2.50
C ARG A 21 11.02 4.83 2.72
N ARG A 22 11.47 5.12 3.95
CA ARG A 22 12.32 6.28 4.24
C ARG A 22 13.63 6.24 3.48
N VAL A 23 14.24 5.07 3.34
CA VAL A 23 15.45 4.89 2.54
C VAL A 23 15.19 5.23 1.06
N ARG A 24 14.05 4.79 0.51
CA ARG A 24 13.66 5.07 -0.88
C ARG A 24 13.29 6.52 -1.12
N GLU A 25 12.63 7.18 -0.17
CA GLU A 25 12.39 8.63 -0.20
C GLU A 25 13.70 9.44 -0.26
N LEU A 26 14.79 8.88 0.26
CA LEU A 26 16.15 9.42 0.12
C LEU A 26 16.83 9.10 -1.23
N GLY A 27 16.10 8.52 -2.19
CA GLY A 27 16.61 8.20 -3.53
C GLY A 27 17.55 7.00 -3.58
N VAL A 28 17.49 6.09 -2.61
CA VAL A 28 18.28 4.85 -2.57
C VAL A 28 17.35 3.65 -2.48
N TYR A 29 17.58 2.64 -3.30
CA TYR A 29 16.81 1.40 -3.25
C TYR A 29 17.00 0.68 -1.91
N SER A 30 15.97 0.01 -1.43
CA SER A 30 16.02 -0.79 -0.21
C SER A 30 15.14 -2.03 -0.32
N GLU A 31 15.57 -3.11 0.32
CA GLU A 31 14.84 -4.36 0.40
C GLU A 31 14.63 -4.76 1.87
N LEU A 32 13.43 -5.28 2.18
CA LEU A 32 13.09 -5.83 3.48
C LEU A 32 13.18 -7.35 3.41
N HIS A 33 14.00 -7.94 4.27
CA HIS A 33 14.16 -9.39 4.39
C HIS A 33 13.95 -9.85 5.81
N ASP A 34 13.63 -11.14 5.96
CA ASP A 34 13.53 -11.82 7.25
C ASP A 34 14.91 -11.87 7.93
N ASN A 35 14.91 -11.86 9.27
CA ASN A 35 16.12 -11.98 10.08
C ASN A 35 16.87 -13.31 9.88
N GLU A 36 16.22 -14.34 9.33
CA GLU A 36 16.82 -15.66 9.03
C GLU A 36 17.57 -15.69 7.70
N ILE A 37 17.70 -14.56 6.97
CA ILE A 37 18.48 -14.50 5.73
C ILE A 37 19.91 -14.99 5.93
N SER A 38 20.40 -15.84 5.04
CA SER A 38 21.74 -16.41 5.16
C SER A 38 22.84 -15.38 4.83
N ILE A 39 24.00 -15.53 5.48
CA ILE A 39 25.18 -14.70 5.20
C ILE A 39 25.63 -14.79 3.74
N ASP A 40 25.52 -15.96 3.14
CA ASP A 40 25.86 -16.15 1.73
C ASP A 40 24.93 -15.38 0.79
N GLU A 41 23.64 -15.29 1.11
CA GLU A 41 22.69 -14.45 0.37
C GLU A 41 23.04 -12.97 0.53
N ILE A 42 23.33 -12.50 1.74
CA ILE A 42 23.74 -11.10 1.98
C ILE A 42 25.01 -10.77 1.19
N LYS A 43 26.02 -11.66 1.21
CA LYS A 43 27.26 -11.50 0.41
C LYS A 43 26.99 -11.44 -1.09
N LYS A 44 26.07 -12.28 -1.58
CA LYS A 44 25.67 -12.31 -3.00
C LYS A 44 24.91 -11.04 -3.40
N MET A 45 24.04 -10.55 -2.52
CA MET A 45 23.29 -9.31 -2.72
C MET A 45 24.20 -8.08 -2.68
N ASN A 46 25.22 -8.07 -1.82
CA ASN A 46 26.23 -7.03 -1.67
C ASN A 46 25.61 -5.63 -1.36
N PRO A 47 24.83 -5.48 -0.27
CA PRO A 47 24.26 -4.20 0.12
C PRO A 47 25.35 -3.20 0.54
N LYS A 48 25.07 -1.91 0.39
CA LYS A 48 25.95 -0.82 0.85
C LYS A 48 25.85 -0.56 2.34
N GLY A 49 24.74 -0.93 2.96
CA GLY A 49 24.50 -0.84 4.39
C GLY A 49 23.38 -1.79 4.81
N ILE A 50 23.34 -2.10 6.09
CA ILE A 50 22.33 -2.96 6.70
C ILE A 50 21.64 -2.19 7.82
N ILE A 51 20.31 -2.27 7.88
CA ILE A 51 19.52 -1.71 8.98
C ILE A 51 18.82 -2.87 9.70
N LEU A 52 19.05 -2.98 11.00
CA LEU A 52 18.33 -3.90 11.88
C LEU A 52 17.13 -3.17 12.47
N SER A 53 15.92 -3.64 12.17
CA SER A 53 14.67 -2.98 12.61
C SER A 53 14.44 -3.08 14.12
N GLY A 54 13.43 -2.41 14.61
CA GLY A 54 12.86 -2.67 15.93
C GLY A 54 12.20 -4.05 16.03
N GLY A 55 11.69 -4.39 17.19
CA GLY A 55 10.97 -5.63 17.42
C GLY A 55 10.31 -5.66 18.80
N PRO A 56 9.33 -6.55 19.02
CA PRO A 56 8.56 -6.64 20.26
C PRO A 56 9.24 -7.45 21.38
N ASN A 57 10.27 -8.22 21.04
CA ASN A 57 10.91 -9.17 21.96
C ASN A 57 12.01 -8.53 22.80
N SER A 58 12.41 -9.22 23.88
CA SER A 58 13.65 -8.95 24.62
C SER A 58 14.77 -9.85 24.11
N VAL A 59 15.98 -9.30 23.91
CA VAL A 59 17.12 -10.03 23.32
C VAL A 59 17.63 -11.22 24.15
N TYR A 60 17.25 -11.29 25.42
CA TYR A 60 17.58 -12.37 26.34
C TYR A 60 16.49 -13.42 26.52
N GLU A 61 15.36 -13.30 25.80
CA GLU A 61 14.29 -14.30 25.78
C GLU A 61 14.68 -15.49 24.89
N GLU A 62 14.30 -16.71 25.32
CA GLU A 62 14.70 -17.97 24.68
C GLU A 62 14.23 -18.10 23.23
N ASN A 63 13.11 -17.42 22.86
CA ASN A 63 12.54 -17.41 21.50
C ASN A 63 12.70 -16.05 20.81
N SER A 64 13.66 -15.21 21.22
CA SER A 64 13.88 -13.91 20.60
C SER A 64 14.40 -14.08 19.18
N LEU A 65 13.96 -13.20 18.28
CA LEU A 65 14.48 -13.14 16.91
C LEU A 65 15.95 -12.73 16.94
N THR A 66 16.80 -13.44 16.22
CA THR A 66 18.25 -13.23 16.20
C THR A 66 18.80 -13.27 14.79
N ILE A 67 20.07 -12.94 14.64
CA ILE A 67 20.81 -13.03 13.38
C ILE A 67 22.13 -13.78 13.58
N ASP A 68 22.73 -14.19 12.48
CA ASP A 68 24.09 -14.76 12.48
C ASP A 68 25.11 -13.66 12.82
N ASP A 69 26.00 -13.94 13.79
CA ASP A 69 27.02 -12.99 14.26
C ASP A 69 28.01 -12.59 13.15
N GLU A 70 28.17 -13.43 12.13
CA GLU A 70 29.05 -13.16 10.98
C GLU A 70 28.63 -11.89 10.21
N ILE A 71 27.39 -11.42 10.37
CA ILE A 71 26.93 -10.16 9.74
C ILE A 71 27.80 -8.97 10.17
N PHE A 72 28.30 -8.97 11.41
CA PHE A 72 29.18 -7.90 11.91
C PHE A 72 30.62 -8.01 11.43
N ASN A 73 30.98 -9.09 10.72
CA ASN A 73 32.30 -9.32 10.12
C ASN A 73 32.34 -9.04 8.61
N LEU A 74 31.19 -8.70 8.00
CA LEU A 74 31.09 -8.47 6.54
C LEU A 74 31.77 -7.20 6.07
N GLY A 75 32.16 -6.29 6.98
CA GLY A 75 32.72 -4.98 6.61
C GLY A 75 31.68 -4.02 6.01
N ILE A 76 30.39 -4.32 6.15
CA ILE A 76 29.27 -3.51 5.70
C ILE A 76 28.79 -2.66 6.89
N PRO A 77 28.55 -1.34 6.72
CA PRO A 77 27.98 -0.51 7.78
C PRO A 77 26.64 -1.05 8.28
N VAL A 78 26.43 -1.05 9.61
CA VAL A 78 25.20 -1.53 10.24
C VAL A 78 24.59 -0.46 11.12
N LEU A 79 23.29 -0.21 10.98
CA LEU A 79 22.48 0.64 11.85
C LEU A 79 21.47 -0.22 12.60
N GLY A 80 21.50 -0.24 13.92
CA GLY A 80 20.49 -0.89 14.78
C GLY A 80 19.46 0.12 15.29
N ILE A 81 18.17 -0.17 15.15
CA ILE A 81 17.07 0.68 15.62
C ILE A 81 16.31 -0.09 16.72
N CYS A 82 16.16 0.52 17.90
CA CYS A 82 15.43 -0.02 19.06
C CYS A 82 15.86 -1.45 19.40
N TYR A 83 15.09 -2.48 19.09
CA TYR A 83 15.50 -3.88 19.26
C TYR A 83 16.79 -4.19 18.51
N GLY A 84 16.95 -3.68 17.27
CA GLY A 84 18.19 -3.86 16.49
C GLY A 84 19.43 -3.29 17.16
N MET A 85 19.32 -2.16 17.89
CA MET A 85 20.38 -1.66 18.76
C MET A 85 20.69 -2.64 19.89
N GLN A 86 19.67 -3.09 20.59
CA GLN A 86 19.82 -4.01 21.71
C GLN A 86 20.46 -5.34 21.27
N LEU A 87 20.01 -5.89 20.14
CA LEU A 87 20.56 -7.12 19.55
C LEU A 87 22.03 -6.93 19.14
N MET A 88 22.38 -5.84 18.48
CA MET A 88 23.77 -5.52 18.11
C MET A 88 24.65 -5.44 19.34
N GLN A 89 24.25 -4.71 20.38
CA GLN A 89 25.04 -4.58 21.61
C GLN A 89 25.18 -5.92 22.33
N HIS A 90 24.09 -6.70 22.44
CA HIS A 90 24.10 -8.02 23.07
C HIS A 90 25.06 -9.00 22.35
N LYS A 91 25.00 -9.04 21.01
CA LYS A 91 25.85 -9.91 20.18
C LYS A 91 27.34 -9.53 20.22
N LEU A 92 27.64 -8.25 20.43
CA LEU A 92 29.01 -7.73 20.45
C LEU A 92 29.61 -7.66 21.88
N GLY A 93 28.89 -8.15 22.90
CA GLY A 93 29.38 -8.27 24.27
C GLY A 93 28.94 -7.14 25.21
N GLY A 94 28.07 -6.26 24.79
CA GLY A 94 27.38 -5.30 25.64
C GLY A 94 26.27 -5.97 26.48
N ARG A 95 25.61 -5.19 27.33
CA ARG A 95 24.59 -5.70 28.25
C ARG A 95 23.28 -4.93 28.13
N VAL A 96 22.19 -5.68 27.99
CA VAL A 96 20.80 -5.18 27.87
C VAL A 96 20.02 -5.64 29.09
N GLU A 97 19.24 -4.77 29.67
CA GLU A 97 18.40 -5.08 30.85
C GLU A 97 16.99 -4.49 30.68
N SER A 98 16.03 -5.08 31.35
CA SER A 98 14.68 -4.51 31.47
C SER A 98 14.74 -3.22 32.27
N ALA A 99 14.16 -2.17 31.71
CA ALA A 99 14.15 -0.87 32.36
C ALA A 99 13.12 -0.82 33.49
N THR A 100 13.53 -0.24 34.64
CA THR A 100 12.61 0.05 35.75
C THR A 100 11.58 1.13 35.40
N SER A 101 11.93 2.03 34.48
CA SER A 101 11.05 3.04 33.90
C SER A 101 11.00 2.84 32.39
N ARG A 102 9.81 2.60 31.87
CA ARG A 102 9.55 2.46 30.42
C ARG A 102 9.47 3.83 29.77
N GLU A 103 9.93 3.95 28.52
CA GLU A 103 9.79 5.17 27.73
C GLU A 103 8.89 4.92 26.51
N TYR A 104 7.73 5.57 26.51
CA TYR A 104 6.80 5.56 25.39
C TYR A 104 6.39 6.99 25.03
N GLY A 105 6.39 7.33 23.74
CA GLY A 105 6.00 8.64 23.23
C GLY A 105 7.19 9.54 22.90
N ALA A 106 6.90 10.82 22.79
CA ALA A 106 7.90 11.84 22.43
C ALA A 106 8.78 12.19 23.64
N HIS A 107 10.09 12.09 23.46
CA HIS A 107 11.11 12.44 24.46
C HIS A 107 12.20 13.31 23.83
N ASN A 108 12.81 14.17 24.62
CA ASN A 108 13.98 14.91 24.17
C ASN A 108 15.24 14.08 24.43
N ILE A 109 16.17 14.17 23.49
CA ILE A 109 17.52 13.64 23.62
C ILE A 109 18.53 14.77 23.57
N ASP A 110 19.63 14.62 24.29
CA ASP A 110 20.80 15.48 24.22
C ASP A 110 21.93 14.77 23.50
N VAL A 111 22.42 15.38 22.42
CA VAL A 111 23.39 14.83 21.49
C VAL A 111 24.78 15.36 21.78
N VAL A 112 25.75 14.46 21.77
CA VAL A 112 27.18 14.81 21.93
C VAL A 112 27.68 15.45 20.63
N ALA A 113 28.36 16.58 20.75
CA ALA A 113 28.92 17.30 19.59
C ALA A 113 29.92 16.43 18.82
N GLY A 114 29.78 16.40 17.50
CA GLY A 114 30.62 15.60 16.60
C GLY A 114 30.19 14.18 16.36
N ALA A 115 29.03 13.75 16.89
CA ALA A 115 28.40 12.48 16.57
C ALA A 115 28.04 12.39 15.08
N ARG A 116 28.50 11.32 14.40
CA ARG A 116 28.52 11.26 12.94
C ARG A 116 27.12 11.26 12.30
N LEU A 117 26.17 10.55 12.89
CA LEU A 117 24.81 10.51 12.36
C LEU A 117 23.99 11.77 12.70
N PHE A 118 24.44 12.57 13.67
CA PHE A 118 23.78 13.81 14.08
C PHE A 118 24.35 15.06 13.41
N GLU A 119 25.19 14.90 12.39
CA GLU A 119 25.75 16.01 11.64
C GLU A 119 24.63 16.89 11.05
N ALA A 120 24.75 18.21 11.22
CA ALA A 120 23.79 19.22 10.80
C ALA A 120 22.38 19.11 11.45
N THR A 121 22.26 18.42 12.59
CA THR A 121 21.04 18.42 13.42
C THR A 121 21.26 19.14 14.74
N PRO A 122 20.18 19.62 15.42
CA PRO A 122 20.32 20.26 16.74
C PRO A 122 20.88 19.28 17.79
N THR A 123 21.57 19.87 18.80
CA THR A 123 22.10 19.10 19.94
C THR A 123 21.01 18.61 20.91
N THR A 124 19.86 19.29 20.93
CA THR A 124 18.67 18.81 21.66
C THR A 124 17.54 18.67 20.64
N GLN A 125 16.93 17.49 20.56
CA GLN A 125 15.86 17.21 19.60
C GLN A 125 14.85 16.21 20.12
N GLN A 126 13.62 16.28 19.63
CA GLN A 126 12.55 15.36 20.01
C GLN A 126 12.60 14.08 19.15
N VAL A 127 12.48 12.93 19.82
CA VAL A 127 12.44 11.60 19.19
C VAL A 127 11.31 10.76 19.76
N LEU A 128 10.85 9.74 19.01
CA LEU A 128 9.90 8.76 19.51
C LEU A 128 10.62 7.61 20.21
N MET A 129 10.40 7.47 21.51
CA MET A 129 10.80 6.29 22.29
C MET A 129 9.65 5.30 22.35
N SER A 130 9.95 4.00 22.23
CA SER A 130 8.98 2.92 22.37
C SER A 130 9.69 1.64 22.81
N HIS A 131 10.14 1.62 24.09
CA HIS A 131 10.90 0.48 24.59
C HIS A 131 10.69 0.24 26.09
N SER A 132 10.81 -1.04 26.48
CA SER A 132 10.83 -1.51 27.88
C SER A 132 12.21 -2.01 28.31
N ASP A 133 13.09 -2.31 27.37
CA ASP A 133 14.47 -2.72 27.59
C ASP A 133 15.43 -1.65 27.12
N LYS A 134 16.61 -1.59 27.72
CA LYS A 134 17.65 -0.64 27.37
C LYS A 134 19.05 -1.22 27.46
N VAL A 135 19.94 -0.72 26.66
CA VAL A 135 21.37 -1.00 26.79
C VAL A 135 21.89 -0.27 28.04
N VAL A 136 22.54 -1.02 28.95
CA VAL A 136 23.14 -0.49 30.18
C VAL A 136 24.65 -0.49 30.13
N GLU A 137 25.26 -1.30 29.28
CA GLU A 137 26.70 -1.37 29.07
C GLU A 137 26.98 -1.57 27.56
N LEU A 138 27.79 -0.71 27.00
CA LEU A 138 28.17 -0.78 25.59
C LEU A 138 29.19 -1.88 25.33
N ALA A 139 29.11 -2.48 24.16
CA ALA A 139 30.17 -3.33 23.62
C ALA A 139 31.47 -2.53 23.38
N ASP A 140 32.59 -3.25 23.35
CA ASP A 140 33.91 -2.63 23.15
C ASP A 140 33.99 -1.80 21.88
N GLY A 141 34.57 -0.61 22.00
CA GLY A 141 34.79 0.33 20.90
C GLY A 141 33.60 1.24 20.57
N PHE A 142 32.45 1.04 21.22
CA PHE A 142 31.33 1.98 21.10
C PHE A 142 31.47 3.19 22.03
N LYS A 143 30.88 4.32 21.60
CA LYS A 143 30.78 5.54 22.41
C LYS A 143 29.33 5.98 22.45
N VAL A 144 28.86 6.46 23.62
CA VAL A 144 27.56 7.12 23.75
C VAL A 144 27.60 8.44 22.99
N VAL A 145 26.61 8.68 22.14
CA VAL A 145 26.48 9.91 21.34
C VAL A 145 25.17 10.66 21.57
N ALA A 146 24.20 10.04 22.24
CA ALA A 146 23.01 10.74 22.71
C ALA A 146 22.47 10.09 23.98
N THR A 147 21.83 10.92 24.84
CA THR A 147 21.22 10.50 26.12
C THR A 147 19.81 11.11 26.22
N SER A 148 18.92 10.49 27.01
CA SER A 148 17.69 11.12 27.51
C SER A 148 17.65 11.05 29.04
N ASP A 149 16.65 11.67 29.66
CA ASP A 149 16.49 11.67 31.13
C ASP A 149 16.46 10.26 31.74
N ASN A 150 15.87 9.30 31.02
CA ASN A 150 15.67 7.94 31.49
C ASN A 150 16.50 6.89 30.71
N CYS A 151 17.10 7.26 29.59
CA CYS A 151 17.93 6.39 28.77
C CYS A 151 19.35 6.98 28.62
N PRO A 152 20.30 6.52 29.46
CA PRO A 152 21.69 6.98 29.41
C PRO A 152 22.42 6.68 28.10
N ILE A 153 21.88 5.73 27.31
CA ILE A 153 22.43 5.32 26.01
C ILE A 153 21.28 5.36 24.99
N ALA A 154 20.86 6.58 24.61
CA ALA A 154 19.83 6.78 23.60
C ALA A 154 20.36 6.57 22.16
N ALA A 155 21.66 6.81 21.95
CA ALA A 155 22.37 6.47 20.73
C ALA A 155 23.85 6.20 21.02
N ALA A 156 24.44 5.30 20.22
CA ALA A 156 25.85 4.98 20.30
C ALA A 156 26.43 4.71 18.91
N GLU A 157 27.76 4.88 18.77
CA GLU A 157 28.46 4.63 17.52
C GLU A 157 29.83 3.97 17.76
N ASN A 158 30.23 3.10 16.81
CA ASN A 158 31.58 2.61 16.61
C ASN A 158 32.02 2.94 15.18
N VAL A 159 32.61 4.12 15.01
CA VAL A 159 32.97 4.67 13.70
C VAL A 159 33.99 3.79 12.96
N GLU A 160 34.92 3.15 13.68
CA GLU A 160 35.97 2.30 13.10
C GLU A 160 35.38 1.06 12.42
N LYS A 161 34.33 0.47 13.02
CA LYS A 161 33.63 -0.72 12.49
C LYS A 161 32.45 -0.33 11.57
N GLY A 162 32.06 0.94 11.55
CA GLY A 162 30.87 1.38 10.81
C GLY A 162 29.55 0.97 11.47
N PHE A 163 29.52 0.83 12.81
CA PHE A 163 28.33 0.43 13.54
C PHE A 163 27.72 1.61 14.28
N TYR A 164 26.40 1.76 14.10
CA TYR A 164 25.60 2.85 14.64
C TYR A 164 24.32 2.29 15.23
N CYS A 165 23.80 2.91 16.27
CA CYS A 165 22.54 2.43 16.87
C CYS A 165 21.77 3.54 17.57
N PHE A 166 20.44 3.44 17.50
CA PHE A 166 19.45 4.29 18.14
C PHE A 166 18.49 3.46 18.99
N GLN A 167 18.22 3.89 20.22
CA GLN A 167 17.15 3.31 21.03
C GLN A 167 15.77 3.80 20.59
N PHE A 168 15.69 4.96 19.96
CA PHE A 168 14.48 5.57 19.41
C PHE A 168 14.25 5.20 17.94
N HIS A 169 13.10 5.58 17.43
CA HIS A 169 12.65 5.31 16.06
C HIS A 169 12.83 6.55 15.15
N PRO A 170 13.91 6.63 14.35
CA PRO A 170 14.12 7.75 13.44
C PRO A 170 13.17 7.75 12.23
N GLU A 171 12.59 6.60 11.89
CA GLU A 171 11.73 6.41 10.72
C GLU A 171 10.35 7.06 10.86
N VAL A 172 9.90 7.38 12.08
CA VAL A 172 8.57 7.94 12.33
C VAL A 172 8.56 9.46 12.37
N ARG A 173 7.42 10.07 12.04
CA ARG A 173 7.26 11.55 11.99
C ARG A 173 7.46 12.25 13.34
N HIS A 174 7.28 11.54 14.45
CA HIS A 174 7.47 12.10 15.79
C HIS A 174 8.95 12.29 16.18
N SER A 175 9.87 11.74 15.40
CA SER A 175 11.31 12.04 15.48
C SER A 175 11.62 13.17 14.51
N GLU A 176 11.74 14.39 15.03
CA GLU A 176 11.81 15.63 14.24
C GLU A 176 12.88 15.62 13.15
N TYR A 177 14.08 15.09 13.48
CA TYR A 177 15.23 15.01 12.57
C TYR A 177 15.52 13.57 12.12
N GLY A 178 14.59 12.66 12.31
CA GLY A 178 14.78 11.24 11.99
C GLY A 178 15.16 10.99 10.53
N TYR A 179 14.59 11.76 9.62
CA TYR A 179 14.92 11.73 8.20
C TYR A 179 16.38 12.14 7.92
N ASP A 180 16.89 13.18 8.59
CA ASP A 180 18.27 13.63 8.46
C ASP A 180 19.25 12.61 9.04
N LEU A 181 18.90 11.97 10.16
CA LEU A 181 19.71 10.89 10.76
C LEU A 181 19.85 9.69 9.79
N LEU A 182 18.76 9.25 9.20
CA LEU A 182 18.78 8.18 8.18
C LEU A 182 19.56 8.63 6.94
N LYS A 183 19.41 9.89 6.49
CA LYS A 183 20.17 10.46 5.39
C LYS A 183 21.66 10.45 5.69
N ASN A 184 22.08 10.83 6.89
CA ASN A 184 23.48 10.81 7.29
C ASN A 184 24.05 9.37 7.28
N PHE A 185 23.30 8.37 7.73
CA PHE A 185 23.71 6.97 7.61
C PHE A 185 23.89 6.56 6.15
N ILE A 186 22.89 6.83 5.31
CA ILE A 186 22.87 6.39 3.90
C ILE A 186 23.95 7.11 3.08
N ARG A 187 24.11 8.44 3.26
CA ARG A 187 25.02 9.26 2.45
C ARG A 187 26.44 9.32 3.00
N ASN A 188 26.57 9.61 4.30
CA ASN A 188 27.87 9.92 4.90
C ASN A 188 28.59 8.66 5.41
N VAL A 189 27.85 7.57 5.68
CA VAL A 189 28.40 6.30 6.16
C VAL A 189 28.43 5.26 5.04
N CYS A 190 27.27 4.96 4.43
CA CYS A 190 27.18 3.96 3.36
C CYS A 190 27.65 4.48 1.99
N ASN A 191 27.86 5.79 1.83
CA ASN A 191 28.26 6.45 0.59
C ASN A 191 27.35 6.10 -0.62
N CYS A 192 26.05 5.95 -0.37
CA CYS A 192 25.09 5.70 -1.44
C CYS A 192 24.82 6.97 -2.24
N THR A 193 24.64 6.82 -3.55
CA THR A 193 24.23 7.88 -4.48
C THR A 193 22.72 7.87 -4.69
N GLU A 194 22.16 8.97 -5.24
CA GLU A 194 20.73 9.00 -5.64
C GLU A 194 20.56 8.30 -6.99
N ASN A 195 20.20 7.04 -6.95
CA ASN A 195 20.01 6.22 -8.15
C ASN A 195 18.62 5.57 -8.23
N TRP A 196 17.85 5.62 -7.14
CA TRP A 196 16.46 5.17 -7.11
C TRP A 196 15.52 6.33 -7.44
N THR A 197 15.21 6.47 -8.74
CA THR A 197 14.25 7.44 -9.26
C THR A 197 13.23 6.73 -10.14
N ILE A 198 12.03 7.30 -10.25
CA ILE A 198 10.97 6.73 -11.10
C ILE A 198 11.44 6.60 -12.56
N GLN A 199 12.22 7.57 -13.07
CA GLN A 199 12.74 7.48 -14.44
C GLN A 199 13.71 6.32 -14.62
N ASN A 200 14.67 6.14 -13.70
CA ASN A 200 15.61 5.02 -13.74
C ASN A 200 14.87 3.67 -13.64
N PHE A 201 13.84 3.61 -12.76
CA PHE A 201 13.00 2.43 -12.66
C PHE A 201 12.29 2.10 -13.99
N ILE A 202 11.71 3.10 -14.65
CA ILE A 202 11.04 2.91 -15.95
C ILE A 202 12.02 2.33 -16.97
N ASP A 203 13.20 2.93 -17.09
CA ASP A 203 14.18 2.55 -18.11
C ASP A 203 14.71 1.11 -17.88
N ASP A 204 15.04 0.77 -16.64
CA ASP A 204 15.50 -0.57 -16.27
C ASP A 204 14.38 -1.61 -16.42
N LYS A 205 13.16 -1.31 -15.99
CA LYS A 205 12.03 -2.25 -16.05
C LYS A 205 11.59 -2.51 -17.48
N ILE A 206 11.59 -1.50 -18.35
CA ILE A 206 11.34 -1.68 -19.80
C ILE A 206 12.35 -2.67 -20.40
N LYS A 207 13.62 -2.54 -20.04
CA LYS A 207 14.66 -3.44 -20.53
C LYS A 207 14.43 -4.87 -20.04
N GLU A 208 14.17 -5.06 -18.76
CA GLU A 208 13.87 -6.38 -18.16
C GLU A 208 12.65 -7.03 -18.86
N ILE A 209 11.55 -6.29 -19.02
CA ILE A 209 10.35 -6.79 -19.68
C ILE A 209 10.65 -7.22 -21.13
N ARG A 210 11.40 -6.41 -21.89
CA ARG A 210 11.77 -6.77 -23.27
C ARG A 210 12.64 -8.01 -23.36
N GLU A 211 13.58 -8.17 -22.42
CA GLU A 211 14.45 -9.36 -22.35
C GLU A 211 13.65 -10.62 -21.98
N GLU A 212 12.67 -10.50 -21.08
CA GLU A 212 11.84 -11.62 -20.63
C GLU A 212 10.80 -12.03 -21.68
N VAL A 213 10.10 -11.05 -22.27
CA VAL A 213 8.98 -11.29 -23.20
C VAL A 213 9.49 -11.68 -24.60
N GLY A 214 10.59 -11.11 -25.06
CA GLY A 214 11.06 -11.30 -26.44
C GLY A 214 10.00 -10.88 -27.46
N ASP A 215 9.71 -11.76 -28.41
CA ASP A 215 8.70 -11.54 -29.46
C ASP A 215 7.29 -12.06 -29.09
N GLN A 216 7.09 -12.48 -27.84
CA GLN A 216 5.83 -13.10 -27.40
C GLN A 216 4.80 -12.05 -26.96
N LYS A 217 3.55 -12.49 -26.77
CA LYS A 217 2.44 -11.62 -26.33
C LYS A 217 2.23 -11.73 -24.82
N VAL A 218 1.76 -10.63 -24.23
CA VAL A 218 1.42 -10.50 -22.83
C VAL A 218 -0.05 -10.14 -22.70
N LEU A 219 -0.79 -10.86 -21.87
CA LEU A 219 -2.15 -10.52 -21.47
C LEU A 219 -2.09 -9.70 -20.17
N CYS A 220 -2.84 -8.60 -20.10
CA CYS A 220 -3.02 -7.79 -18.90
C CYS A 220 -4.51 -7.67 -18.58
N ALA A 221 -4.93 -8.15 -17.41
CA ALA A 221 -6.27 -7.92 -16.90
C ALA A 221 -6.39 -6.47 -16.39
N LEU A 222 -7.12 -5.64 -17.12
CA LEU A 222 -7.32 -4.22 -16.80
C LEU A 222 -8.60 -4.06 -15.98
N SER A 223 -8.47 -3.92 -14.66
CA SER A 223 -9.62 -3.75 -13.76
C SER A 223 -10.12 -2.30 -13.67
N GLY A 224 -9.41 -1.35 -14.28
CA GLY A 224 -9.62 0.09 -14.08
C GLY A 224 -9.06 0.62 -12.75
N GLY A 225 -8.47 -0.21 -11.92
CA GLY A 225 -7.71 0.19 -10.72
C GLY A 225 -6.36 0.80 -11.08
N VAL A 226 -5.75 1.56 -10.15
CA VAL A 226 -4.46 2.22 -10.41
C VAL A 226 -3.37 1.21 -10.77
N ASP A 227 -3.27 0.08 -10.08
CA ASP A 227 -2.18 -0.88 -10.27
C ASP A 227 -2.22 -1.52 -11.66
N SER A 228 -3.38 -2.06 -12.06
CA SER A 228 -3.56 -2.64 -13.40
C SER A 228 -3.37 -1.60 -14.50
N SER A 229 -3.75 -0.34 -14.27
CA SER A 229 -3.57 0.75 -15.22
C SER A 229 -2.09 1.10 -15.39
N VAL A 230 -1.32 1.13 -14.29
CA VAL A 230 0.13 1.40 -14.33
C VAL A 230 0.89 0.24 -14.97
N VAL A 231 0.51 -1.02 -14.66
CA VAL A 231 1.06 -2.21 -15.36
C VAL A 231 0.82 -2.11 -16.85
N ALA A 232 -0.41 -1.83 -17.28
CA ALA A 232 -0.75 -1.71 -18.70
C ALA A 232 0.06 -0.59 -19.38
N ALA A 233 0.15 0.59 -18.77
CA ALA A 233 0.91 1.71 -19.33
C ALA A 233 2.42 1.43 -19.44
N LEU A 234 3.00 0.74 -18.43
CA LEU A 234 4.40 0.35 -18.46
C LEU A 234 4.69 -0.71 -19.53
N LEU A 235 3.82 -1.71 -19.64
CA LEU A 235 3.92 -2.76 -20.67
C LEU A 235 3.72 -2.19 -22.07
N ASP A 236 2.76 -1.31 -22.28
CA ASP A 236 2.55 -0.64 -23.56
C ASP A 236 3.82 0.09 -24.01
N LYS A 237 4.45 0.85 -23.12
CA LYS A 237 5.74 1.52 -23.38
C LYS A 237 6.89 0.53 -23.65
N ALA A 238 6.86 -0.65 -23.02
CA ALA A 238 7.90 -1.66 -23.17
C ALA A 238 7.77 -2.47 -24.48
N ILE A 239 6.57 -2.99 -24.78
CA ILE A 239 6.33 -4.02 -25.80
C ILE A 239 5.25 -3.64 -26.84
N GLY A 240 4.56 -2.49 -26.68
CA GLY A 240 3.60 -1.96 -27.65
C GLY A 240 2.52 -2.98 -28.07
N ASP A 241 2.42 -3.27 -29.36
CA ASP A 241 1.38 -4.15 -29.94
C ASP A 241 1.41 -5.62 -29.45
N GLN A 242 2.46 -6.05 -28.74
CA GLN A 242 2.51 -7.38 -28.10
C GLN A 242 1.62 -7.43 -26.84
N LEU A 243 1.21 -6.27 -26.30
CA LEU A 243 0.31 -6.18 -25.15
C LEU A 243 -1.14 -6.36 -25.62
N ILE A 244 -1.86 -7.25 -24.94
CA ILE A 244 -3.31 -7.42 -25.06
C ILE A 244 -3.91 -7.07 -23.68
N CYS A 245 -4.74 -6.04 -23.60
CA CYS A 245 -5.48 -5.70 -22.40
C CYS A 245 -6.88 -6.31 -22.46
N MET A 246 -7.38 -6.84 -21.35
CA MET A 246 -8.74 -7.36 -21.22
C MET A 246 -9.45 -6.65 -20.09
N PHE A 247 -10.58 -6.01 -20.40
CA PHE A 247 -11.45 -5.33 -19.46
C PHE A 247 -12.80 -6.04 -19.38
N ILE A 248 -13.17 -6.53 -18.20
CA ILE A 248 -14.44 -7.20 -17.96
C ILE A 248 -15.42 -6.23 -17.31
N ASP A 249 -16.47 -5.88 -18.04
CA ASP A 249 -17.59 -5.10 -17.54
C ASP A 249 -18.62 -6.04 -16.91
N HIS A 250 -18.51 -6.23 -15.59
CA HIS A 250 -19.38 -7.12 -14.81
C HIS A 250 -20.69 -6.45 -14.32
N GLY A 251 -20.95 -5.21 -14.73
CA GLY A 251 -22.17 -4.51 -14.36
C GLY A 251 -22.22 -3.95 -12.93
N LEU A 252 -21.17 -4.11 -12.14
CA LEU A 252 -21.07 -3.60 -10.76
C LEU A 252 -20.10 -2.41 -10.65
N LEU A 253 -19.79 -1.78 -11.78
CA LEU A 253 -18.93 -0.61 -11.86
C LEU A 253 -19.68 0.68 -11.49
N ARG A 254 -18.92 1.71 -11.14
CA ARG A 254 -19.43 3.08 -10.96
C ARG A 254 -19.98 3.66 -12.27
N LYS A 255 -20.79 4.70 -12.15
CA LYS A 255 -21.29 5.44 -13.32
C LYS A 255 -20.13 6.01 -14.14
N GLY A 256 -20.11 5.73 -15.45
CA GLY A 256 -19.10 6.21 -16.38
C GLY A 256 -17.72 5.53 -16.30
N GLU A 257 -17.54 4.51 -15.44
CA GLU A 257 -16.22 3.88 -15.23
C GLU A 257 -15.79 3.03 -16.43
N ALA A 258 -16.69 2.26 -17.03
CA ALA A 258 -16.38 1.46 -18.21
C ALA A 258 -16.00 2.36 -19.41
N GLU A 259 -16.73 3.46 -19.60
CA GLU A 259 -16.46 4.46 -20.62
C GLU A 259 -15.11 5.14 -20.39
N ALA A 260 -14.80 5.49 -19.14
CA ALA A 260 -13.51 6.09 -18.77
C ALA A 260 -12.33 5.16 -19.08
N VAL A 261 -12.44 3.86 -18.75
CA VAL A 261 -11.40 2.86 -19.09
C VAL A 261 -11.24 2.77 -20.60
N MET A 262 -12.33 2.64 -21.35
CA MET A 262 -12.28 2.56 -22.81
C MET A 262 -11.67 3.81 -23.44
N SER A 263 -12.05 5.01 -22.98
CA SER A 263 -11.52 6.28 -23.53
C SER A 263 -10.04 6.49 -23.23
N THR A 264 -9.56 5.99 -22.09
CA THR A 264 -8.15 6.15 -21.70
C THR A 264 -7.23 5.18 -22.45
N PHE A 265 -7.64 3.91 -22.59
CA PHE A 265 -6.72 2.85 -22.98
C PHE A 265 -6.93 2.34 -24.43
N SER A 266 -8.13 2.45 -24.99
CA SER A 266 -8.41 1.88 -26.31
C SER A 266 -7.81 2.70 -27.46
N LYS A 267 -7.23 1.99 -28.43
CA LYS A 267 -6.79 2.57 -29.70
C LYS A 267 -7.93 3.03 -30.64
N GLU A 268 -9.15 2.67 -30.29
CA GLU A 268 -10.33 3.08 -31.06
C GLU A 268 -10.75 4.53 -30.77
N ILE A 269 -10.15 5.15 -29.74
CA ILE A 269 -10.49 6.50 -29.30
C ILE A 269 -9.25 7.40 -29.37
N ASP A 270 -9.33 8.49 -30.12
CA ASP A 270 -8.25 9.46 -30.26
C ASP A 270 -7.88 10.09 -28.89
N GLY A 271 -6.58 10.16 -28.61
CA GLY A 271 -6.03 10.79 -27.40
C GLY A 271 -5.80 9.85 -26.20
N GLY A 272 -6.09 8.56 -26.36
CA GLY A 272 -5.78 7.53 -25.36
C GLY A 272 -4.40 6.89 -25.52
N PHE A 273 -4.12 5.85 -24.70
CA PHE A 273 -2.87 5.07 -24.77
C PHE A 273 -2.73 4.18 -26.01
N ASN A 274 -3.77 4.08 -26.84
CA ASN A 274 -3.77 3.32 -28.10
C ASN A 274 -3.48 1.82 -27.94
N MET A 275 -3.93 1.21 -26.84
CA MET A 275 -3.70 -0.20 -26.52
C MET A 275 -4.68 -1.14 -27.25
N ASN A 276 -4.26 -2.38 -27.46
CA ASN A 276 -5.13 -3.45 -27.93
C ASN A 276 -6.02 -3.93 -26.76
N LEU A 277 -7.20 -3.28 -26.62
CA LEU A 277 -8.11 -3.49 -25.48
C LEU A 277 -9.35 -4.29 -25.90
N ILE A 278 -9.54 -5.45 -25.28
CA ILE A 278 -10.73 -6.31 -25.45
C ILE A 278 -11.71 -5.97 -24.31
N LYS A 279 -12.89 -5.45 -24.66
CA LYS A 279 -13.98 -5.28 -23.69
C LYS A 279 -14.88 -6.52 -23.71
N VAL A 280 -15.05 -7.15 -22.55
CA VAL A 280 -15.96 -8.27 -22.32
C VAL A 280 -17.19 -7.77 -21.57
N ASP A 281 -18.36 -7.83 -22.21
CA ASP A 281 -19.64 -7.52 -21.53
C ASP A 281 -20.17 -8.77 -20.83
N ALA A 282 -20.08 -8.78 -19.52
CA ALA A 282 -20.52 -9.88 -18.67
C ALA A 282 -21.66 -9.49 -17.69
N LYS A 283 -22.28 -8.31 -17.88
CA LYS A 283 -23.28 -7.73 -16.95
C LYS A 283 -24.40 -8.68 -16.62
N GLU A 284 -25.07 -9.23 -17.64
CA GLU A 284 -26.20 -10.15 -17.45
C GLU A 284 -25.79 -11.41 -16.70
N ARG A 285 -24.58 -11.90 -16.95
CA ARG A 285 -24.04 -13.11 -16.33
C ARG A 285 -23.84 -12.91 -14.83
N PHE A 286 -23.18 -11.82 -14.41
CA PHE A 286 -22.97 -11.51 -12.99
C PHE A 286 -24.28 -11.23 -12.28
N LEU A 287 -25.14 -10.37 -12.83
CA LEU A 287 -26.44 -10.04 -12.24
C LEU A 287 -27.35 -11.27 -12.12
N GLY A 288 -27.33 -12.15 -13.13
CA GLY A 288 -28.07 -13.41 -13.08
C GLY A 288 -27.64 -14.33 -11.94
N LYS A 289 -26.33 -14.42 -11.65
CA LYS A 289 -25.78 -15.20 -10.54
C LYS A 289 -26.07 -14.59 -9.16
N LEU A 290 -26.19 -13.27 -9.08
CA LEU A 290 -26.47 -12.53 -7.83
C LEU A 290 -27.98 -12.48 -7.49
N LYS A 291 -28.85 -12.90 -8.40
CA LYS A 291 -30.31 -12.88 -8.17
C LYS A 291 -30.70 -13.70 -6.96
N GLY A 292 -31.41 -13.10 -6.02
CA GLY A 292 -31.85 -13.73 -4.77
C GLY A 292 -30.74 -13.91 -3.72
N VAL A 293 -29.52 -13.38 -3.95
CA VAL A 293 -28.40 -13.48 -3.02
C VAL A 293 -28.31 -12.21 -2.17
N SER A 294 -28.48 -12.36 -0.86
CA SER A 294 -28.42 -11.25 0.11
C SER A 294 -27.26 -11.36 1.11
N ASP A 295 -26.63 -12.50 1.23
CA ASP A 295 -25.49 -12.73 2.12
C ASP A 295 -24.22 -12.12 1.55
N PRO A 296 -23.49 -11.23 2.30
CA PRO A 296 -22.32 -10.53 1.80
C PRO A 296 -21.19 -11.44 1.34
N GLU A 297 -20.89 -12.49 2.10
CA GLU A 297 -19.80 -13.42 1.77
C GLU A 297 -20.15 -14.28 0.54
N LYS A 298 -21.41 -14.64 0.37
CA LYS A 298 -21.86 -15.33 -0.84
C LYS A 298 -21.75 -14.42 -2.06
N LYS A 299 -22.14 -13.12 -1.93
CA LYS A 299 -21.94 -12.14 -3.01
C LYS A 299 -20.48 -12.05 -3.43
N ARG A 300 -19.57 -11.86 -2.46
CA ARG A 300 -18.11 -11.79 -2.71
C ARG A 300 -17.58 -13.02 -3.44
N LYS A 301 -17.95 -14.21 -2.96
CA LYS A 301 -17.54 -15.48 -3.58
C LYS A 301 -18.08 -15.66 -4.99
N ILE A 302 -19.36 -15.33 -5.22
CA ILE A 302 -19.98 -15.42 -6.56
C ILE A 302 -19.27 -14.47 -7.53
N ILE A 303 -19.07 -13.21 -7.13
CA ILE A 303 -18.43 -12.19 -7.97
C ILE A 303 -16.99 -12.60 -8.29
N GLY A 304 -16.22 -13.01 -7.28
CA GLY A 304 -14.83 -13.44 -7.46
C GLY A 304 -14.71 -14.67 -8.38
N ASN A 305 -15.50 -15.72 -8.12
CA ASN A 305 -15.47 -16.94 -8.94
C ASN A 305 -15.91 -16.67 -10.38
N GLU A 306 -16.97 -15.88 -10.56
CA GLU A 306 -17.49 -15.59 -11.88
C GLU A 306 -16.50 -14.74 -12.71
N PHE A 307 -15.77 -13.84 -12.04
CA PHE A 307 -14.71 -13.08 -12.70
C PHE A 307 -13.61 -14.02 -13.25
N VAL A 308 -13.18 -14.99 -12.45
CA VAL A 308 -12.20 -16.00 -12.89
C VAL A 308 -12.73 -16.80 -14.06
N TYR A 309 -13.97 -17.30 -13.99
CA TYR A 309 -14.55 -18.10 -15.09
C TYR A 309 -14.67 -17.31 -16.40
N VAL A 310 -15.14 -16.06 -16.33
CA VAL A 310 -15.21 -15.20 -17.53
C VAL A 310 -13.82 -14.95 -18.09
N PHE A 311 -12.85 -14.66 -17.22
CA PHE A 311 -11.47 -14.44 -17.63
C PHE A 311 -10.88 -15.67 -18.31
N ASP A 312 -11.05 -16.88 -17.73
CA ASP A 312 -10.54 -18.14 -18.29
C ASP A 312 -11.18 -18.46 -19.64
N GLU A 313 -12.50 -18.27 -19.76
CA GLU A 313 -13.23 -18.49 -21.02
C GLU A 313 -12.73 -17.55 -22.13
N GLU A 314 -12.45 -16.29 -21.81
CA GLU A 314 -11.93 -15.34 -22.78
C GLU A 314 -10.45 -15.61 -23.11
N CYS A 315 -9.64 -16.01 -22.12
CA CYS A 315 -8.26 -16.43 -22.34
C CYS A 315 -8.16 -17.65 -23.27
N ALA A 316 -9.10 -18.59 -23.17
CA ALA A 316 -9.14 -19.77 -24.03
C ALA A 316 -9.35 -19.43 -25.53
N LYS A 317 -9.87 -18.25 -25.84
CA LYS A 317 -10.03 -17.74 -27.23
C LYS A 317 -8.77 -17.11 -27.78
N LEU A 318 -7.81 -16.78 -26.90
CA LEU A 318 -6.53 -16.19 -27.29
C LEU A 318 -5.51 -17.30 -27.56
N HIS A 319 -4.86 -17.20 -28.71
CA HIS A 319 -3.81 -18.12 -29.12
C HIS A 319 -2.44 -17.42 -28.98
N ASP A 320 -1.42 -18.18 -28.63
CA ASP A 320 -0.02 -17.73 -28.56
C ASP A 320 0.19 -16.55 -27.58
N VAL A 321 -0.39 -16.64 -26.38
CA VAL A 321 -0.20 -15.67 -25.29
C VAL A 321 0.32 -16.42 -24.06
N PRO A 322 1.64 -16.54 -23.89
CA PRO A 322 2.21 -17.33 -22.79
C PRO A 322 2.37 -16.55 -21.47
N PHE A 323 2.21 -15.24 -21.47
CA PHE A 323 2.41 -14.40 -20.30
C PHE A 323 1.13 -13.73 -19.82
N LEU A 324 0.97 -13.67 -18.49
CA LEU A 324 -0.06 -12.88 -17.80
C LEU A 324 0.59 -11.84 -16.89
N ALA A 325 0.23 -10.57 -17.09
CA ALA A 325 0.69 -9.49 -16.24
C ALA A 325 -0.21 -9.27 -15.02
N GLN A 326 0.40 -9.11 -13.85
CA GLN A 326 -0.27 -8.82 -12.58
C GLN A 326 0.28 -7.58 -11.92
N GLY A 327 -0.60 -6.84 -11.22
CA GLY A 327 -0.26 -5.63 -10.46
C GLY A 327 0.13 -5.93 -9.01
N THR A 328 0.87 -7.00 -8.74
CA THR A 328 1.40 -7.33 -7.41
C THR A 328 2.33 -6.22 -6.93
N LEU A 329 2.12 -5.72 -5.72
CA LEU A 329 2.94 -4.69 -5.10
C LEU A 329 3.96 -5.28 -4.13
N TYR A 330 4.95 -4.48 -3.73
CA TYR A 330 5.96 -4.90 -2.77
C TYR A 330 5.37 -5.29 -1.41
N THR A 331 4.32 -4.60 -0.96
CA THR A 331 3.56 -4.98 0.24
C THR A 331 2.96 -6.37 0.16
N ASP A 332 2.41 -6.76 -1.00
CA ASP A 332 1.85 -8.09 -1.22
C ASP A 332 2.94 -9.17 -1.16
N VAL A 333 4.14 -8.86 -1.69
CA VAL A 333 5.32 -9.75 -1.63
C VAL A 333 5.77 -9.95 -0.19
N ILE A 334 5.90 -8.87 0.58
CA ILE A 334 6.31 -8.92 2.00
C ILE A 334 5.29 -9.75 2.81
N GLU A 335 4.00 -9.45 2.67
CA GLU A 335 2.93 -10.16 3.37
C GLU A 335 2.88 -11.65 3.00
N SER A 336 3.16 -12.01 1.76
CA SER A 336 3.17 -13.42 1.31
C SER A 336 4.41 -14.19 1.76
N GLY A 337 5.50 -13.52 2.09
CA GLY A 337 6.76 -14.11 2.57
C GLY A 337 6.78 -14.46 4.05
N THR A 338 5.85 -13.95 4.86
CA THR A 338 5.80 -14.25 6.30
C THR A 338 5.17 -15.61 6.59
N LYS A 339 5.69 -16.34 7.61
CA LYS A 339 5.20 -17.70 8.01
C LYS A 339 3.69 -17.76 8.32
N ASN A 340 3.05 -16.62 8.60
CA ASN A 340 1.62 -16.50 8.86
C ASN A 340 0.76 -16.21 7.61
N ALA A 341 1.36 -16.03 6.45
CA ALA A 341 0.71 -15.53 5.24
C ALA A 341 -0.01 -16.59 4.40
N GLN A 342 0.06 -17.87 4.76
CA GLN A 342 -0.67 -18.92 4.01
C GLN A 342 -2.19 -18.73 4.01
N THR A 343 -2.74 -17.93 4.93
CA THR A 343 -4.18 -17.66 5.05
C THR A 343 -4.63 -16.41 4.26
N ILE A 344 -3.72 -15.51 3.87
CA ILE A 344 -4.04 -14.21 3.25
C ILE A 344 -3.96 -14.25 1.71
N LYS A 345 -3.30 -15.25 1.14
CA LYS A 345 -3.14 -15.43 -0.33
C LYS A 345 -4.44 -15.48 -1.15
N SER A 346 -5.61 -15.56 -0.50
CA SER A 346 -6.89 -15.71 -1.21
C SER A 346 -7.63 -14.40 -1.52
N HIS A 347 -7.16 -13.22 -1.07
CA HIS A 347 -7.98 -12.01 -1.12
C HIS A 347 -7.45 -10.86 -2.00
N HIS A 348 -6.19 -10.83 -2.40
CA HIS A 348 -5.61 -9.72 -3.16
C HIS A 348 -5.10 -10.04 -4.57
N ASN A 349 -4.82 -11.29 -4.87
CA ASN A 349 -4.64 -11.73 -6.26
C ASN A 349 -5.99 -12.12 -6.84
N VAL A 350 -6.16 -12.01 -8.15
CA VAL A 350 -7.30 -12.59 -8.89
C VAL A 350 -7.50 -13.99 -8.33
N GLY A 351 -8.43 -14.12 -7.36
CA GLY A 351 -8.50 -15.23 -6.43
C GLY A 351 -8.64 -16.55 -7.15
N GLY A 352 -7.65 -17.41 -6.98
CA GLY A 352 -7.72 -18.77 -7.47
C GLY A 352 -7.52 -18.91 -8.96
N LEU A 353 -6.42 -18.35 -9.50
CA LEU A 353 -5.92 -18.85 -10.78
C LEU A 353 -5.73 -20.37 -10.62
N PRO A 354 -6.33 -21.20 -11.49
CA PRO A 354 -6.19 -22.66 -11.42
C PRO A 354 -4.73 -23.06 -11.36
N GLU A 355 -4.39 -24.10 -10.58
CA GLU A 355 -3.03 -24.66 -10.53
C GLU A 355 -2.50 -25.09 -11.90
N ASP A 356 -3.40 -25.26 -12.88
CA ASP A 356 -3.12 -25.65 -14.27
C ASP A 356 -2.93 -24.46 -15.24
N MET A 357 -2.75 -23.23 -14.74
CA MET A 357 -2.59 -22.07 -15.62
C MET A 357 -1.33 -22.17 -16.48
N ARG A 358 -1.55 -22.03 -17.79
CA ARG A 358 -0.51 -22.10 -18.83
C ARG A 358 0.31 -20.81 -18.98
N PHE A 359 0.13 -19.81 -18.10
CA PHE A 359 0.79 -18.52 -18.19
C PHE A 359 1.99 -18.42 -17.26
N SER A 360 3.08 -17.86 -17.75
CA SER A 360 4.14 -17.31 -16.91
C SER A 360 3.72 -15.91 -16.42
N LEU A 361 3.95 -15.61 -15.14
CA LEU A 361 3.57 -14.32 -14.56
C LEU A 361 4.64 -13.25 -14.82
N ILE A 362 4.19 -12.04 -15.18
CA ILE A 362 4.99 -10.83 -15.22
C ILE A 362 4.45 -9.87 -14.18
N GLU A 363 5.25 -9.54 -13.17
CA GLU A 363 4.87 -8.72 -12.03
C GLU A 363 5.77 -7.47 -11.93
N PRO A 364 5.58 -6.48 -12.81
CA PRO A 364 6.52 -5.38 -12.95
C PRO A 364 6.54 -4.41 -11.78
N LEU A 365 5.53 -4.44 -10.90
CA LEU A 365 5.38 -3.55 -9.75
C LEU A 365 5.76 -4.21 -8.41
N ASN A 366 6.21 -5.46 -8.40
CA ASN A 366 6.45 -6.25 -7.19
C ASN A 366 7.56 -5.72 -6.27
N THR A 367 8.31 -4.73 -6.71
CA THR A 367 9.34 -4.03 -5.93
C THR A 367 8.89 -2.63 -5.49
N LEU A 368 7.70 -2.17 -5.85
CA LEU A 368 7.22 -0.82 -5.58
C LEU A 368 6.17 -0.76 -4.47
N PHE A 369 6.24 0.26 -3.63
CA PHE A 369 5.16 0.66 -2.75
C PHE A 369 4.05 1.40 -3.52
N LYS A 370 2.87 1.51 -2.92
CA LYS A 370 1.68 2.13 -3.55
C LYS A 370 1.89 3.58 -3.99
N ASP A 371 2.62 4.36 -3.21
CA ASP A 371 2.97 5.74 -3.53
C ASP A 371 3.96 5.83 -4.70
N GLU A 372 4.94 4.92 -4.77
CA GLU A 372 5.85 4.80 -5.91
C GLU A 372 5.09 4.40 -7.19
N VAL A 373 4.10 3.50 -7.09
CA VAL A 373 3.23 3.12 -8.22
C VAL A 373 2.43 4.31 -8.73
N ARG A 374 1.91 5.16 -7.85
CA ARG A 374 1.23 6.40 -8.26
C ARG A 374 2.18 7.36 -8.97
N ALA A 375 3.36 7.60 -8.42
CA ALA A 375 4.38 8.42 -9.06
C ALA A 375 4.81 7.86 -10.44
N LEU A 376 4.91 6.53 -10.56
CA LEU A 376 5.16 5.83 -11.82
C LEU A 376 4.01 6.06 -12.81
N GLY A 377 2.76 5.98 -12.37
CA GLY A 377 1.59 6.24 -13.22
C GLY A 377 1.58 7.63 -13.81
N GLU A 378 1.88 8.66 -12.99
CA GLU A 378 2.02 10.05 -13.47
C GLU A 378 3.17 10.20 -14.48
N ALA A 379 4.33 9.60 -14.20
CA ALA A 379 5.50 9.64 -15.08
C ALA A 379 5.26 8.90 -16.42
N LEU A 380 4.36 7.92 -16.44
CA LEU A 380 3.91 7.22 -17.65
C LEU A 380 2.82 7.99 -18.41
N GLY A 381 2.28 9.08 -17.86
CA GLY A 381 1.27 9.93 -18.51
C GLY A 381 -0.17 9.48 -18.27
N LEU A 382 -0.43 8.63 -17.27
CA LEU A 382 -1.81 8.30 -16.89
C LEU A 382 -2.55 9.53 -16.34
N PRO A 383 -3.85 9.68 -16.64
CA PRO A 383 -4.66 10.76 -16.08
C PRO A 383 -4.64 10.76 -14.54
N HIS A 384 -4.60 11.96 -13.95
CA HIS A 384 -4.59 12.15 -12.50
C HIS A 384 -5.75 11.43 -11.79
N GLU A 385 -6.93 11.46 -12.39
CA GLU A 385 -8.16 10.82 -11.87
C GLU A 385 -8.06 9.29 -11.80
N ILE A 386 -7.18 8.68 -12.60
CA ILE A 386 -6.90 7.23 -12.54
C ILE A 386 -5.84 6.95 -11.46
N VAL A 387 -4.76 7.73 -11.43
CA VAL A 387 -3.63 7.51 -10.52
C VAL A 387 -4.03 7.78 -9.05
N TRP A 388 -4.80 8.84 -8.82
CA TRP A 388 -5.18 9.29 -7.47
C TRP A 388 -6.60 8.90 -7.07
N ARG A 389 -7.24 8.03 -7.85
CA ARG A 389 -8.57 7.53 -7.49
C ARG A 389 -8.56 6.90 -6.10
N GLN A 390 -9.65 7.14 -5.38
CA GLN A 390 -9.87 6.49 -4.09
C GLN A 390 -10.03 4.96 -4.24
N PRO A 391 -9.77 4.17 -3.19
CA PRO A 391 -9.99 2.72 -3.24
C PRO A 391 -11.40 2.36 -3.70
N PHE A 392 -11.49 1.30 -4.50
CA PHE A 392 -12.75 0.72 -4.93
C PHE A 392 -12.69 -0.79 -4.72
N PRO A 393 -13.67 -1.40 -4.06
CA PRO A 393 -13.61 -2.81 -3.69
C PRO A 393 -13.69 -3.73 -4.93
N GLY A 394 -13.00 -4.87 -4.87
CA GLY A 394 -13.03 -5.85 -5.96
C GLY A 394 -14.43 -6.30 -6.37
N PRO A 395 -15.38 -6.55 -5.44
CA PRO A 395 -16.78 -6.87 -5.76
C PRO A 395 -17.59 -5.68 -6.33
N GLY A 396 -16.98 -4.51 -6.48
CA GLY A 396 -17.63 -3.31 -7.00
C GLY A 396 -18.81 -2.85 -6.15
N LEU A 397 -19.84 -2.32 -6.81
CA LEU A 397 -21.06 -1.85 -6.14
C LEU A 397 -21.91 -2.99 -5.54
N GLY A 398 -21.57 -4.25 -5.81
CA GLY A 398 -22.30 -5.40 -5.26
C GLY A 398 -22.33 -5.45 -3.73
N ILE A 399 -21.29 -4.92 -3.06
CA ILE A 399 -21.21 -4.80 -1.59
C ILE A 399 -21.62 -3.43 -1.05
N ARG A 400 -22.08 -2.53 -1.92
CA ARG A 400 -22.68 -1.24 -1.55
C ARG A 400 -24.20 -1.23 -1.70
N VAL A 401 -24.77 -2.30 -2.24
CA VAL A 401 -26.19 -2.62 -2.20
C VAL A 401 -26.39 -3.70 -1.14
N LEU A 402 -26.86 -3.34 0.04
CA LEU A 402 -27.14 -4.29 1.11
C LEU A 402 -28.36 -5.15 0.74
N GLY A 403 -28.28 -6.46 1.05
CA GLY A 403 -29.29 -7.39 0.62
C GLY A 403 -29.16 -7.79 -0.87
N GLU A 404 -30.28 -8.10 -1.52
CA GLU A 404 -30.29 -8.53 -2.93
C GLU A 404 -29.87 -7.39 -3.87
N VAL A 405 -28.96 -7.70 -4.79
CA VAL A 405 -28.51 -6.79 -5.85
C VAL A 405 -29.50 -6.81 -7.00
N THR A 406 -30.11 -5.66 -7.32
CA THR A 406 -30.98 -5.48 -8.49
C THR A 406 -30.49 -4.29 -9.32
N GLU A 407 -30.89 -4.25 -10.61
CA GLU A 407 -30.52 -3.13 -11.50
C GLU A 407 -31.04 -1.78 -10.98
N GLU A 408 -32.27 -1.75 -10.42
CA GLU A 408 -32.84 -0.54 -9.78
C GLU A 408 -31.94 -0.03 -8.64
N LYS A 409 -31.56 -0.93 -7.73
CA LYS A 409 -30.72 -0.58 -6.58
C LYS A 409 -29.31 -0.17 -7.00
N LEU A 410 -28.74 -0.84 -8.00
CA LEU A 410 -27.44 -0.47 -8.58
C LEU A 410 -27.49 0.92 -9.21
N GLN A 411 -28.58 1.23 -9.93
CA GLN A 411 -28.74 2.56 -10.54
C GLN A 411 -28.81 3.66 -9.48
N ILE A 412 -29.54 3.42 -8.37
CA ILE A 412 -29.59 4.35 -7.25
C ILE A 412 -28.17 4.60 -6.68
N VAL A 413 -27.40 3.53 -6.45
CA VAL A 413 -26.04 3.68 -5.92
C VAL A 413 -25.11 4.36 -6.92
N ARG A 414 -25.18 4.02 -8.22
CA ARG A 414 -24.40 4.69 -9.27
C ARG A 414 -24.64 6.18 -9.33
N ASP A 415 -25.91 6.60 -9.33
CA ASP A 415 -26.28 8.01 -9.45
C ASP A 415 -25.96 8.79 -8.17
N SER A 416 -26.28 8.24 -7.00
CA SER A 416 -25.96 8.89 -5.72
C SER A 416 -24.45 8.98 -5.46
N ASP A 417 -23.67 7.94 -5.78
CA ASP A 417 -22.21 7.95 -5.67
C ASP A 417 -21.58 8.96 -6.63
N PHE A 418 -22.11 9.07 -7.84
CA PHE A 418 -21.67 10.08 -8.80
C PHE A 418 -21.88 11.51 -8.27
N ILE A 419 -23.08 11.80 -7.71
CA ILE A 419 -23.38 13.11 -7.13
C ILE A 419 -22.44 13.41 -5.94
N LEU A 420 -22.24 12.46 -5.04
CA LEU A 420 -21.33 12.62 -3.91
C LEU A 420 -19.92 12.97 -4.38
N ARG A 421 -19.38 12.22 -5.34
CA ARG A 421 -18.04 12.47 -5.89
C ARG A 421 -17.94 13.82 -6.60
N ASP A 422 -18.94 14.19 -7.37
CA ASP A 422 -18.99 15.47 -8.09
C ASP A 422 -18.99 16.66 -7.10
N VAL A 423 -19.75 16.59 -6.03
CA VAL A 423 -19.78 17.66 -5.01
C VAL A 423 -18.47 17.74 -4.26
N ILE A 424 -17.91 16.61 -3.81
CA ILE A 424 -16.63 16.57 -3.10
C ILE A 424 -15.51 17.17 -3.97
N ALA A 425 -15.43 16.78 -5.25
CA ALA A 425 -14.46 17.32 -6.20
C ALA A 425 -14.61 18.83 -6.41
N LYS A 426 -15.83 19.31 -6.66
CA LYS A 426 -16.12 20.75 -6.83
C LYS A 426 -15.78 21.60 -5.60
N ARG A 427 -15.86 21.01 -4.43
CA ARG A 427 -15.50 21.66 -3.17
C ARG A 427 -14.02 21.52 -2.78
N GLY A 428 -13.21 20.80 -3.59
CA GLY A 428 -11.77 20.62 -3.37
C GLY A 428 -11.42 19.75 -2.16
N LEU A 429 -12.33 18.87 -1.74
CA LEU A 429 -12.16 18.02 -0.54
C LEU A 429 -11.55 16.64 -0.84
N GLU A 430 -11.24 16.33 -2.10
CA GLU A 430 -10.71 15.01 -2.52
C GLU A 430 -9.40 14.64 -1.82
N GLY A 431 -8.52 15.59 -1.58
CA GLY A 431 -7.24 15.36 -0.89
C GLY A 431 -7.34 15.19 0.62
N GLU A 432 -8.45 15.60 1.23
CA GLU A 432 -8.66 15.55 2.68
C GLU A 432 -9.38 14.28 3.13
N ILE A 433 -10.18 13.67 2.25
CA ILE A 433 -11.01 12.50 2.53
C ILE A 433 -10.38 11.27 1.86
N TRP A 434 -9.99 10.28 2.65
CA TRP A 434 -9.31 9.09 2.15
C TRP A 434 -10.19 8.20 1.28
N GLN A 435 -11.46 7.96 1.71
CA GLN A 435 -12.47 7.22 0.96
C GLN A 435 -13.86 7.75 1.27
N TYR A 436 -14.69 7.88 0.23
CA TYR A 436 -16.09 8.30 0.34
C TYR A 436 -16.94 7.64 -0.74
N PHE A 437 -18.15 7.25 -0.38
CA PHE A 437 -19.08 6.56 -1.26
C PHE A 437 -20.50 6.60 -0.71
N THR A 438 -21.47 6.18 -1.54
CA THR A 438 -22.84 5.90 -1.10
C THR A 438 -23.09 4.40 -1.04
N CYS A 439 -23.93 3.98 -0.11
CA CYS A 439 -24.47 2.63 -0.06
C CYS A 439 -25.98 2.66 0.14
N LEU A 440 -26.63 1.56 -0.24
CA LEU A 440 -28.09 1.40 -0.13
C LEU A 440 -28.43 0.33 0.91
N PRO A 441 -28.79 0.71 2.14
CA PRO A 441 -29.05 -0.23 3.23
C PRO A 441 -30.38 -0.97 3.16
N ASP A 442 -31.04 -1.01 2.01
CA ASP A 442 -32.33 -1.66 1.74
C ASP A 442 -33.46 -1.25 2.72
N ILE A 443 -33.42 0.01 3.16
CA ILE A 443 -34.41 0.61 4.05
C ILE A 443 -35.26 1.61 3.27
N ARG A 444 -36.57 1.46 3.37
CA ARG A 444 -37.52 2.45 2.85
C ARG A 444 -38.09 3.31 3.97
N SER A 445 -38.32 4.56 3.69
CA SER A 445 -38.87 5.51 4.63
C SER A 445 -40.00 6.35 4.01
N VAL A 446 -40.88 6.88 4.88
CA VAL A 446 -41.91 7.80 4.46
C VAL A 446 -41.31 9.17 4.18
N GLY A 447 -41.67 9.77 3.05
CA GLY A 447 -41.38 11.14 2.67
C GLY A 447 -42.62 11.87 2.16
N VAL A 448 -42.46 13.17 1.93
CA VAL A 448 -43.44 14.00 1.24
C VAL A 448 -42.72 14.75 0.14
N MET A 449 -43.11 14.51 -1.10
CA MET A 449 -42.51 15.12 -2.28
C MET A 449 -43.63 15.67 -3.18
N GLY A 450 -43.63 16.99 -3.43
CA GLY A 450 -44.70 17.66 -4.21
C GLY A 450 -46.11 17.42 -3.65
N ASP A 451 -46.28 17.55 -2.33
CA ASP A 451 -47.53 17.31 -1.59
C ASP A 451 -48.06 15.86 -1.62
N VAL A 452 -47.29 14.94 -2.16
CA VAL A 452 -47.61 13.49 -2.22
C VAL A 452 -46.75 12.74 -1.24
N ARG A 453 -47.38 11.81 -0.49
CA ARG A 453 -46.67 10.90 0.39
C ARG A 453 -45.91 9.85 -0.43
N THR A 454 -44.61 9.70 -0.19
CA THR A 454 -43.77 8.72 -0.81
C THR A 454 -43.31 7.66 0.20
N TYR A 455 -42.89 6.49 -0.32
CA TYR A 455 -42.29 5.43 0.48
C TYR A 455 -41.11 4.85 -0.32
N ASP A 456 -39.95 5.52 -0.21
CA ASP A 456 -38.78 5.32 -1.05
C ASP A 456 -37.54 4.96 -0.24
N TYR A 457 -36.45 4.66 -0.92
CA TYR A 457 -35.20 4.23 -0.32
C TYR A 457 -34.49 5.35 0.45
N THR A 458 -33.72 4.92 1.44
CA THR A 458 -32.75 5.74 2.15
C THR A 458 -31.36 5.43 1.61
N VAL A 459 -30.60 6.45 1.21
CA VAL A 459 -29.20 6.35 0.83
C VAL A 459 -28.33 6.72 2.01
N ALA A 460 -27.33 5.92 2.32
CA ALA A 460 -26.32 6.24 3.32
C ALA A 460 -25.04 6.75 2.65
N VAL A 461 -24.52 7.86 3.13
CA VAL A 461 -23.21 8.42 2.77
C VAL A 461 -22.19 7.93 3.79
N ARG A 462 -21.10 7.37 3.32
CA ARG A 462 -19.94 6.99 4.12
C ARG A 462 -18.74 7.78 3.64
N ALA A 463 -18.03 8.46 4.55
CA ALA A 463 -16.77 9.13 4.26
C ALA A 463 -15.83 9.00 5.45
N VAL A 464 -14.58 8.64 5.19
CA VAL A 464 -13.57 8.38 6.23
C VAL A 464 -12.24 9.01 5.90
N THR A 465 -11.52 9.39 6.96
CA THR A 465 -10.11 9.75 6.92
C THR A 465 -9.29 8.60 7.52
N SER A 466 -8.20 8.23 6.86
CA SER A 466 -7.30 7.17 7.30
C SER A 466 -5.91 7.41 6.72
N ILE A 467 -4.90 6.75 7.30
CA ILE A 467 -3.54 6.74 6.78
C ILE A 467 -3.28 5.42 6.05
N ASP A 468 -3.73 4.31 6.62
CA ASP A 468 -3.39 2.95 6.20
C ASP A 468 -4.61 2.03 5.96
N GLY A 469 -5.81 2.52 6.25
CA GLY A 469 -7.05 1.74 6.18
C GLY A 469 -7.25 0.74 7.33
N MET A 470 -6.29 0.56 8.22
CA MET A 470 -6.44 -0.31 9.40
C MET A 470 -7.32 0.34 10.45
N THR A 471 -7.10 1.62 10.70
CA THR A 471 -7.98 2.47 11.51
C THR A 471 -8.51 3.62 10.67
N ALA A 472 -9.74 4.05 10.92
CA ALA A 472 -10.33 5.17 10.21
C ALA A 472 -11.28 5.95 11.12
N SER A 473 -11.23 7.27 10.99
CA SER A 473 -12.23 8.16 11.58
C SER A 473 -13.23 8.59 10.51
N TRP A 474 -14.49 8.83 10.88
CA TRP A 474 -15.43 9.43 9.95
C TRP A 474 -14.97 10.84 9.57
N ALA A 475 -15.12 11.23 8.31
CA ALA A 475 -14.69 12.52 7.81
C ALA A 475 -15.66 13.64 8.26
N HIS A 476 -15.12 14.75 8.72
CA HIS A 476 -15.91 15.92 9.12
C HIS A 476 -16.24 16.79 7.90
N ILE A 477 -17.13 16.29 7.02
CA ILE A 477 -17.59 17.08 5.87
C ILE A 477 -18.38 18.30 6.37
N PRO A 478 -18.12 19.53 5.86
CA PRO A 478 -18.89 20.72 6.22
C PRO A 478 -20.39 20.54 6.00
N PHE A 479 -21.21 21.07 6.91
CA PHE A 479 -22.66 20.85 6.86
C PHE A 479 -23.31 21.37 5.59
N GLU A 480 -22.84 22.47 5.04
CA GLU A 480 -23.31 23.04 3.77
C GLU A 480 -23.00 22.13 2.57
N VAL A 481 -21.92 21.34 2.64
CA VAL A 481 -21.59 20.34 1.61
C VAL A 481 -22.48 19.12 1.75
N LEU A 482 -22.75 18.67 2.99
CA LEU A 482 -23.71 17.58 3.25
C LEU A 482 -25.12 17.96 2.83
N GLU A 483 -25.53 19.22 3.04
CA GLU A 483 -26.83 19.75 2.58
C GLU A 483 -26.93 19.71 1.05
N GLU A 484 -25.89 20.17 0.33
CA GLU A 484 -25.84 20.11 -1.13
C GLU A 484 -25.91 18.66 -1.64
N ILE A 485 -25.13 17.74 -1.06
CA ILE A 485 -25.14 16.30 -1.41
C ILE A 485 -26.55 15.74 -1.22
N SER A 486 -27.16 15.96 -0.06
CA SER A 486 -28.49 15.46 0.28
C SER A 486 -29.55 16.01 -0.67
N ALA A 487 -29.56 17.33 -0.89
CA ALA A 487 -30.51 17.98 -1.78
C ALA A 487 -30.40 17.45 -3.23
N ARG A 488 -29.19 17.32 -3.75
CA ARG A 488 -28.96 16.79 -5.09
C ARG A 488 -29.38 15.33 -5.21
N ILE A 489 -29.02 14.48 -4.26
CA ILE A 489 -29.39 13.05 -4.29
C ILE A 489 -30.91 12.90 -4.31
N VAL A 490 -31.64 13.59 -3.41
CA VAL A 490 -33.10 13.48 -3.35
C VAL A 490 -33.78 14.06 -4.61
N ASN A 491 -33.22 15.08 -5.23
CA ASN A 491 -33.82 15.71 -6.42
C ASN A 491 -33.46 15.02 -7.74
N GLU A 492 -32.25 14.42 -7.83
CA GLU A 492 -31.74 13.91 -9.10
C GLU A 492 -31.81 12.37 -9.18
N VAL A 493 -31.91 11.64 -8.04
CA VAL A 493 -31.94 10.18 -8.01
C VAL A 493 -33.36 9.68 -7.79
N ALA A 494 -33.89 8.93 -8.72
CA ALA A 494 -35.24 8.35 -8.60
C ALA A 494 -35.32 7.37 -7.42
N HIS A 495 -36.51 7.29 -6.80
CA HIS A 495 -36.81 6.36 -5.70
C HIS A 495 -35.99 6.58 -4.42
N VAL A 496 -35.48 7.81 -4.19
CA VAL A 496 -34.76 8.19 -2.96
C VAL A 496 -35.46 9.39 -2.33
N ASN A 497 -35.83 9.27 -1.05
CA ASN A 497 -36.45 10.37 -0.28
C ASN A 497 -35.70 10.71 1.00
N ARG A 498 -34.56 10.04 1.27
CA ARG A 498 -33.79 10.29 2.50
C ARG A 498 -32.31 10.01 2.28
N VAL A 499 -31.47 10.86 2.87
CA VAL A 499 -30.02 10.67 2.95
C VAL A 499 -29.60 10.67 4.42
N VAL A 500 -28.74 9.75 4.81
CA VAL A 500 -28.12 9.68 6.15
C VAL A 500 -26.60 9.67 6.02
N TYR A 501 -25.91 10.14 7.06
CA TYR A 501 -24.45 10.15 7.12
C TYR A 501 -23.95 9.21 8.21
N ASP A 502 -23.06 8.26 7.87
CA ASP A 502 -22.48 7.33 8.82
C ASP A 502 -21.27 7.97 9.53
N ILE A 503 -21.43 8.21 10.84
CA ILE A 503 -20.44 8.85 11.71
C ILE A 503 -19.67 7.85 12.59
N THR A 504 -19.60 6.57 12.18
CA THR A 504 -18.94 5.52 12.95
C THR A 504 -17.50 5.34 12.52
N SER A 505 -16.59 5.31 13.48
CA SER A 505 -15.15 5.07 13.23
C SER A 505 -14.84 3.57 13.05
N LYS A 506 -13.70 3.25 12.47
CA LYS A 506 -13.12 1.90 12.42
C LYS A 506 -11.92 1.82 13.39
N PRO A 507 -11.90 0.92 14.39
CA PRO A 507 -13.06 0.16 14.89
C PRO A 507 -14.11 1.05 15.57
N PRO A 508 -15.34 0.58 15.89
CA PRO A 508 -15.82 -0.80 15.77
C PRO A 508 -16.40 -1.16 14.40
N ALA A 509 -16.78 -0.18 13.56
CA ALA A 509 -17.28 -0.46 12.21
C ALA A 509 -16.15 -0.81 11.24
N THR A 510 -16.51 -1.31 10.06
CA THR A 510 -15.63 -1.42 8.89
C THR A 510 -15.76 -0.15 8.03
N ILE A 511 -14.92 0.01 7.00
CA ILE A 511 -15.06 1.12 6.05
C ILE A 511 -16.20 0.82 5.10
N GLU A 512 -16.16 -0.30 4.36
CA GLU A 512 -17.31 -0.77 3.58
C GLU A 512 -18.37 -1.37 4.52
N TRP A 513 -19.63 -1.36 4.11
CA TRP A 513 -20.74 -1.85 4.94
C TRP A 513 -20.97 -3.37 4.80
N GLU A 514 -20.56 -3.98 3.68
CA GLU A 514 -20.55 -5.44 3.44
C GLU A 514 -19.18 -5.96 3.04
#